data_c5cfb27ade888b56798650e54956edf2
#
_entry.id   c5cfb27ade888b56798650e54956edf2
#
_cell.length_a   1.000
_cell.length_b   1.000
_cell.length_c   1.000
_cell.angle_alpha   90.00
_cell.angle_beta   90.00
_cell.angle_gamma   90.00
#
_symmetry.space_group_name_H-M   'P 1'
#
loop_
_entity.id
_entity.type
_entity.pdbx_description
1 polymer ?
#
loop_
_entity_poly.entity_id
_entity_poly.type
_entity_poly.pdbx_seq_one_letter_code
_entity_poly.pdbx_strand_id
1 'polypeptide(L)'
;MLEKVYFELEDKVELVGLLHRPENTTDEVVISIHGMQSNCFKKREDILAKVINNAGIAYFAFDNRGANLMCYTKKTDGTKTLNGGSVYEDVLESYYDIKGAIEKMLELGYTKIHLQGHSLGCTKIVYAYNRLKKENYKNLENIQSIILLSLVDLVDLQKYDLGIDKYNKMLELAIEKEARGEEMELMPFDSFDHPISVKSYLRYYRDNQEIDFAKFNDNNYDFKEINNISIPLFLRWGENDLVVQKLDELIELLKNKINNPKLDIGYIKNTDHGYTNKEEVLGEEIKKFLKTV
;
A
#
# COMPACT_ATOMS: atom_id res chain seq x y z
N MET A 1 -10.71 -6.59 -21.44
CA MET A 1 -9.45 -6.52 -22.25
C MET A 1 -8.30 -6.20 -21.31
N LEU A 2 -7.11 -6.83 -21.49
CA LEU A 2 -5.88 -6.54 -20.71
C LEU A 2 -4.91 -5.72 -21.55
N GLU A 3 -4.41 -4.62 -20.98
CA GLU A 3 -3.49 -3.68 -21.62
C GLU A 3 -2.29 -3.41 -20.71
N LYS A 4 -1.08 -3.39 -21.25
CA LYS A 4 0.11 -2.95 -20.54
C LYS A 4 0.25 -1.44 -20.67
N VAL A 5 0.31 -0.73 -19.56
CA VAL A 5 0.38 0.73 -19.49
C VAL A 5 1.72 1.15 -18.89
N TYR A 6 2.50 1.93 -19.64
CA TYR A 6 3.71 2.60 -19.14
C TYR A 6 3.38 4.04 -18.79
N PHE A 7 4.00 4.56 -17.75
CA PHE A 7 3.85 5.95 -17.37
C PHE A 7 5.10 6.51 -16.70
N GLU A 8 5.35 7.78 -16.96
CA GLU A 8 6.46 8.53 -16.38
C GLU A 8 6.00 9.24 -15.11
N LEU A 9 6.85 9.23 -14.09
CA LEU A 9 6.64 9.95 -12.84
C LEU A 9 7.29 11.34 -12.90
N GLU A 10 6.93 12.18 -11.95
CA GLU A 10 7.48 13.54 -11.80
C GLU A 10 9.01 13.54 -11.63
N ASP A 11 9.56 12.53 -10.95
CA ASP A 11 11.00 12.32 -10.76
C ASP A 11 11.68 11.54 -11.90
N LYS A 12 10.98 11.43 -13.06
CA LYS A 12 11.45 10.78 -14.30
C LYS A 12 11.60 9.25 -14.22
N VAL A 13 11.13 8.62 -13.17
CA VAL A 13 11.03 7.15 -13.10
C VAL A 13 9.92 6.68 -14.04
N GLU A 14 10.18 5.62 -14.82
CA GLU A 14 9.17 4.94 -15.63
C GLU A 14 8.65 3.71 -14.91
N LEU A 15 7.35 3.64 -14.72
CA LEU A 15 6.67 2.49 -14.16
C LEU A 15 5.76 1.80 -15.18
N VAL A 16 5.34 0.58 -14.87
CA VAL A 16 4.47 -0.22 -15.72
C VAL A 16 3.40 -0.91 -14.90
N GLY A 17 2.21 -1.03 -15.45
CA GLY A 17 1.10 -1.76 -14.86
C GLY A 17 0.24 -2.46 -15.90
N LEU A 18 -0.73 -3.21 -15.39
CA LEU A 18 -1.72 -3.97 -16.12
C LEU A 18 -3.10 -3.33 -15.93
N LEU A 19 -3.65 -2.79 -17.00
CA LEU A 19 -4.99 -2.24 -17.02
C LEU A 19 -5.98 -3.27 -17.56
N HIS A 20 -6.86 -3.74 -16.70
CA HIS A 20 -7.97 -4.60 -17.04
C HIS A 20 -9.20 -3.72 -17.32
N ARG A 21 -9.63 -3.68 -18.58
CA ARG A 21 -10.83 -2.94 -19.00
C ARG A 21 -12.06 -3.84 -18.99
N PRO A 22 -13.20 -3.38 -18.48
CA PRO A 22 -14.47 -4.09 -18.67
C PRO A 22 -14.91 -4.08 -20.14
N GLU A 23 -15.96 -4.81 -20.49
CA GLU A 23 -16.48 -4.88 -21.86
C GLU A 23 -17.06 -3.53 -22.32
N ASN A 24 -17.76 -2.85 -21.43
CA ASN A 24 -18.30 -1.52 -21.69
C ASN A 24 -17.31 -0.43 -21.28
N THR A 25 -17.38 0.71 -21.97
CA THR A 25 -16.59 1.89 -21.58
C THR A 25 -17.04 2.41 -20.22
N THR A 26 -16.07 2.84 -19.42
CA THR A 26 -16.29 3.37 -18.06
C THR A 26 -15.34 4.53 -17.81
N ASP A 27 -15.75 5.46 -16.95
CA ASP A 27 -14.93 6.53 -16.41
C ASP A 27 -14.40 6.21 -14.99
N GLU A 28 -14.59 4.97 -14.53
CA GLU A 28 -14.31 4.52 -13.17
C GLU A 28 -13.21 3.45 -13.16
N VAL A 29 -12.23 3.60 -12.24
CA VAL A 29 -11.09 2.68 -12.12
C VAL A 29 -10.67 2.48 -10.66
N VAL A 30 -10.33 1.22 -10.32
CA VAL A 30 -9.58 0.88 -9.12
C VAL A 30 -8.09 0.88 -9.46
N ILE A 31 -7.28 1.66 -8.76
CA ILE A 31 -5.80 1.62 -8.82
C ILE A 31 -5.30 0.78 -7.65
N SER A 32 -4.63 -0.34 -7.93
CA SER A 32 -4.13 -1.27 -6.92
C SER A 32 -2.63 -1.16 -6.72
N ILE A 33 -2.23 -0.99 -5.46
CA ILE A 33 -0.84 -0.87 -5.00
C ILE A 33 -0.49 -2.10 -4.15
N HIS A 34 0.52 -2.85 -4.58
CA HIS A 34 0.99 -4.05 -3.89
C HIS A 34 1.79 -3.75 -2.61
N GLY A 35 1.93 -4.77 -1.76
CA GLY A 35 2.73 -4.74 -0.54
C GLY A 35 4.23 -4.99 -0.78
N MET A 36 4.97 -5.16 0.33
CA MET A 36 6.40 -5.45 0.34
C MET A 36 6.72 -6.72 -0.48
N GLN A 37 7.80 -6.71 -1.26
CA GLN A 37 8.26 -7.83 -2.10
C GLN A 37 7.24 -8.34 -3.12
N SER A 38 6.15 -7.65 -3.32
CA SER A 38 5.09 -8.06 -4.21
C SER A 38 5.20 -7.37 -5.58
N ASN A 39 4.23 -7.61 -6.46
CA ASN A 39 4.14 -7.03 -7.79
C ASN A 39 2.69 -7.09 -8.30
N CYS A 40 2.43 -6.52 -9.47
CA CYS A 40 1.11 -6.50 -10.11
C CYS A 40 0.68 -7.83 -10.75
N PHE A 41 1.54 -8.86 -10.77
CA PHE A 41 1.26 -10.17 -11.38
C PHE A 41 0.73 -11.22 -10.41
N LYS A 42 0.23 -10.82 -9.23
CA LYS A 42 -0.32 -11.76 -8.27
C LYS A 42 -1.69 -12.28 -8.69
N LYS A 43 -1.94 -13.58 -8.47
CA LYS A 43 -3.24 -14.22 -8.74
C LYS A 43 -4.42 -13.45 -8.13
N ARG A 44 -4.23 -12.87 -6.94
CA ARG A 44 -5.25 -12.03 -6.30
C ARG A 44 -5.65 -10.87 -7.20
N GLU A 45 -4.69 -10.14 -7.79
CA GLU A 45 -4.97 -8.99 -8.66
C GLU A 45 -5.80 -9.40 -9.89
N ASP A 46 -5.47 -10.56 -10.51
CA ASP A 46 -6.23 -11.07 -11.65
C ASP A 46 -7.68 -11.42 -11.29
N ILE A 47 -7.90 -12.01 -10.10
CA ILE A 47 -9.24 -12.37 -9.62
C ILE A 47 -10.04 -11.12 -9.26
N LEU A 48 -9.43 -10.18 -8.52
CA LEU A 48 -10.08 -8.91 -8.18
C LEU A 48 -10.43 -8.13 -9.44
N ALA A 49 -9.51 -8.03 -10.40
CA ALA A 49 -9.76 -7.38 -11.69
C ALA A 49 -10.99 -7.97 -12.40
N LYS A 50 -11.11 -9.31 -12.43
CA LYS A 50 -12.28 -9.99 -13.00
C LYS A 50 -13.58 -9.59 -12.33
N VAL A 51 -13.62 -9.65 -10.99
CA VAL A 51 -14.83 -9.35 -10.21
C VAL A 51 -15.23 -7.87 -10.38
N ILE A 52 -14.25 -6.98 -10.33
CA ILE A 52 -14.46 -5.52 -10.47
C ILE A 52 -14.89 -5.18 -11.90
N ASN A 53 -14.27 -5.77 -12.92
CA ASN A 53 -14.68 -5.57 -14.32
C ASN A 53 -16.12 -6.06 -14.58
N ASN A 54 -16.57 -7.12 -13.91
CA ASN A 54 -17.97 -7.56 -13.99
C ASN A 54 -18.97 -6.56 -13.38
N ALA A 55 -18.47 -5.58 -12.59
CA ALA A 55 -19.26 -4.46 -12.13
C ALA A 55 -19.21 -3.24 -13.08
N GLY A 56 -18.49 -3.34 -14.19
CA GLY A 56 -18.31 -2.24 -15.14
C GLY A 56 -17.21 -1.24 -14.76
N ILE A 57 -16.36 -1.57 -13.78
CA ILE A 57 -15.26 -0.73 -13.27
C ILE A 57 -13.94 -1.26 -13.82
N ALA A 58 -13.05 -0.39 -14.30
CA ALA A 58 -11.71 -0.80 -14.72
C ALA A 58 -10.81 -1.10 -13.50
N TYR A 59 -9.76 -1.90 -13.71
CA TYR A 59 -8.82 -2.24 -12.64
C TYR A 59 -7.38 -2.09 -13.15
N PHE A 60 -6.59 -1.27 -12.47
CA PHE A 60 -5.20 -0.99 -12.81
C PHE A 60 -4.29 -1.40 -11.66
N ALA A 61 -3.57 -2.51 -11.82
CA ALA A 61 -2.51 -2.93 -10.91
C ALA A 61 -1.14 -2.57 -11.52
N PHE A 62 -0.26 -1.95 -10.76
CA PHE A 62 1.06 -1.55 -11.27
C PHE A 62 2.19 -1.92 -10.33
N ASP A 63 3.37 -2.12 -10.89
CA ASP A 63 4.60 -2.28 -10.14
C ASP A 63 5.10 -0.90 -9.69
N ASN A 64 5.00 -0.60 -8.39
CA ASN A 64 5.63 0.59 -7.83
C ASN A 64 7.15 0.37 -7.70
N ARG A 65 7.93 1.42 -7.41
CA ARG A 65 9.41 1.35 -7.31
C ARG A 65 9.92 0.33 -6.28
N GLY A 66 9.10 -0.06 -5.29
CA GLY A 66 9.36 -1.12 -4.32
C GLY A 66 8.96 -2.52 -4.77
N ALA A 67 8.66 -2.74 -6.05
CA ALA A 67 8.22 -4.03 -6.58
C ALA A 67 9.33 -5.08 -6.51
N ASN A 68 8.93 -6.31 -6.13
CA ASN A 68 9.82 -7.45 -5.93
C ASN A 68 10.85 -7.21 -4.80
N LEU A 69 11.79 -8.13 -4.65
CA LEU A 69 12.89 -7.99 -3.68
C LEU A 69 13.89 -6.92 -4.14
N MET A 70 14.36 -7.03 -5.37
CA MET A 70 15.27 -6.09 -6.03
C MET A 70 14.86 -5.91 -7.48
N CYS A 71 14.92 -4.69 -7.97
CA CYS A 71 14.71 -4.39 -9.38
C CYS A 71 15.53 -3.17 -9.82
N TYR A 72 15.62 -2.99 -11.13
CA TYR A 72 16.18 -1.77 -11.67
C TYR A 72 15.13 -0.66 -11.64
N THR A 73 15.48 0.48 -11.06
CA THR A 73 14.77 1.73 -11.32
C THR A 73 15.20 2.23 -12.68
N LYS A 74 14.26 2.41 -13.59
CA LYS A 74 14.48 2.91 -14.94
C LYS A 74 13.95 4.33 -15.05
N LYS A 75 14.77 5.23 -15.60
CA LYS A 75 14.36 6.60 -15.93
C LYS A 75 14.11 6.78 -17.43
N THR A 76 13.30 7.75 -17.77
CA THR A 76 12.93 8.07 -19.16
C THR A 76 14.10 8.58 -20.00
N ASP A 77 15.16 9.07 -19.37
CA ASP A 77 16.45 9.41 -20.04
C ASP A 77 17.32 8.18 -20.37
N GLY A 78 16.85 6.97 -20.04
CA GLY A 78 17.57 5.72 -20.26
C GLY A 78 18.48 5.28 -19.10
N THR A 79 18.64 6.10 -18.07
CA THR A 79 19.43 5.74 -16.88
C THR A 79 18.75 4.57 -16.16
N LYS A 80 19.56 3.60 -15.72
CA LYS A 80 19.13 2.46 -14.91
C LYS A 80 20.03 2.32 -13.68
N THR A 81 19.41 2.20 -12.52
CA THR A 81 20.12 1.97 -11.25
C THR A 81 19.49 0.78 -10.53
N LEU A 82 20.33 -0.08 -9.91
CA LEU A 82 19.86 -1.21 -9.12
C LEU A 82 19.57 -0.74 -7.69
N ASN A 83 18.56 0.11 -7.55
CA ASN A 83 18.14 0.68 -6.28
C ASN A 83 16.60 0.65 -6.09
N GLY A 84 15.92 -0.15 -6.86
CA GLY A 84 14.50 -0.44 -6.72
C GLY A 84 14.26 -1.78 -6.01
N GLY A 85 12.99 -2.04 -5.72
CA GLY A 85 12.56 -3.19 -4.94
C GLY A 85 12.58 -2.93 -3.44
N SER A 86 11.96 -3.80 -2.67
CA SER A 86 11.78 -3.62 -1.22
C SER A 86 13.09 -3.49 -0.45
N VAL A 87 14.21 -4.01 -0.99
CA VAL A 87 15.54 -3.88 -0.38
C VAL A 87 16.00 -2.43 -0.28
N TYR A 88 15.74 -1.61 -1.30
CA TYR A 88 16.26 -0.26 -1.42
C TYR A 88 15.18 0.82 -1.46
N GLU A 89 13.92 0.45 -1.29
CA GLU A 89 12.81 1.37 -1.36
C GLU A 89 12.89 2.47 -0.29
N ASP A 90 12.78 3.73 -0.72
CA ASP A 90 12.28 4.77 0.16
C ASP A 90 10.76 4.84 0.03
N VAL A 91 10.07 4.35 1.04
CA VAL A 91 8.60 4.26 1.00
C VAL A 91 7.93 5.63 0.84
N LEU A 92 8.59 6.72 1.23
CA LEU A 92 8.06 8.07 1.05
C LEU A 92 8.01 8.49 -0.44
N GLU A 93 8.85 7.89 -1.27
CA GLU A 93 8.81 8.11 -2.73
C GLU A 93 7.60 7.45 -3.39
N SER A 94 6.89 6.53 -2.70
CA SER A 94 5.63 5.96 -3.19
C SER A 94 4.55 7.02 -3.47
N TYR A 95 4.69 8.22 -2.88
CA TYR A 95 3.89 9.38 -3.24
C TYR A 95 3.94 9.68 -4.74
N TYR A 96 5.14 9.70 -5.34
CA TYR A 96 5.30 9.95 -6.77
C TYR A 96 4.68 8.84 -7.61
N ASP A 97 4.82 7.58 -7.16
CA ASP A 97 4.28 6.41 -7.85
C ASP A 97 2.74 6.46 -7.91
N ILE A 98 2.11 6.75 -6.78
CA ILE A 98 0.65 6.82 -6.66
C ILE A 98 0.10 8.04 -7.41
N LYS A 99 0.73 9.22 -7.25
CA LYS A 99 0.37 10.42 -7.98
C LYS A 99 0.46 10.20 -9.49
N GLY A 100 1.58 9.62 -9.98
CA GLY A 100 1.75 9.32 -11.39
C GLY A 100 0.73 8.31 -11.93
N ALA A 101 0.37 7.30 -11.16
CA ALA A 101 -0.68 6.35 -11.53
C ALA A 101 -2.05 7.05 -11.63
N ILE A 102 -2.40 7.94 -10.69
CA ILE A 102 -3.61 8.75 -10.74
C ILE A 102 -3.62 9.63 -12.00
N GLU A 103 -2.53 10.35 -12.26
CA GLU A 103 -2.40 11.24 -13.42
C GLU A 103 -2.51 10.46 -14.74
N LYS A 104 -1.91 9.27 -14.80
CA LYS A 104 -2.02 8.39 -15.97
C LYS A 104 -3.46 7.88 -16.19
N MET A 105 -4.17 7.52 -15.15
CA MET A 105 -5.57 7.10 -15.30
C MET A 105 -6.47 8.27 -15.72
N LEU A 106 -6.24 9.48 -15.20
CA LEU A 106 -6.93 10.68 -15.65
C LEU A 106 -6.64 10.99 -17.13
N GLU A 107 -5.39 10.87 -17.60
CA GLU A 107 -5.01 11.00 -19.01
C GLU A 107 -5.75 10.02 -19.91
N LEU A 108 -6.01 8.80 -19.41
CA LEU A 108 -6.75 7.76 -20.12
C LEU A 108 -8.28 7.93 -20.04
N GLY A 109 -8.77 9.00 -19.39
CA GLY A 109 -10.18 9.38 -19.33
C GLY A 109 -10.95 8.84 -18.12
N TYR A 110 -10.28 8.23 -17.13
CA TYR A 110 -10.92 7.81 -15.88
C TYR A 110 -11.02 9.00 -14.93
N THR A 111 -12.23 9.37 -14.55
CA THR A 111 -12.51 10.53 -13.68
C THR A 111 -12.95 10.14 -12.26
N LYS A 112 -13.27 8.87 -12.04
CA LYS A 112 -13.61 8.30 -10.73
C LYS A 112 -12.56 7.25 -10.37
N ILE A 113 -11.78 7.53 -9.35
CA ILE A 113 -10.62 6.73 -8.96
C ILE A 113 -10.82 6.17 -7.56
N HIS A 114 -10.64 4.88 -7.40
CA HIS A 114 -10.61 4.20 -6.11
C HIS A 114 -9.18 3.70 -5.85
N LEU A 115 -8.59 4.09 -4.72
CA LEU A 115 -7.24 3.65 -4.37
C LEU A 115 -7.32 2.39 -3.51
N GLN A 116 -6.71 1.30 -3.97
CA GLN A 116 -6.63 0.03 -3.23
C GLN A 116 -5.19 -0.29 -2.88
N GLY A 117 -4.92 -0.55 -1.60
CA GLY A 117 -3.62 -1.02 -1.13
C GLY A 117 -3.73 -2.37 -0.43
N HIS A 118 -2.65 -3.16 -0.53
CA HIS A 118 -2.50 -4.40 0.24
C HIS A 118 -1.24 -4.34 1.08
N SER A 119 -1.33 -4.70 2.37
CA SER A 119 -0.18 -4.75 3.27
C SER A 119 0.54 -3.39 3.32
N LEU A 120 1.84 -3.32 3.06
CA LEU A 120 2.59 -2.06 2.92
C LEU A 120 1.97 -1.10 1.89
N GLY A 121 1.23 -1.59 0.89
CA GLY A 121 0.48 -0.76 -0.05
C GLY A 121 -0.60 0.08 0.62
N CYS A 122 -1.18 -0.38 1.73
CA CYS A 122 -2.11 0.41 2.55
C CYS A 122 -1.41 1.63 3.14
N THR A 123 -0.23 1.43 3.72
CA THR A 123 0.62 2.48 4.28
C THR A 123 0.97 3.52 3.23
N LYS A 124 1.37 3.07 2.04
CA LYS A 124 1.69 3.94 0.89
C LYS A 124 0.51 4.81 0.48
N ILE A 125 -0.70 4.23 0.40
CA ILE A 125 -1.92 4.98 0.03
C ILE A 125 -2.27 6.03 1.08
N VAL A 126 -2.31 5.66 2.36
CA VAL A 126 -2.65 6.60 3.43
C VAL A 126 -1.67 7.76 3.45
N TYR A 127 -0.36 7.48 3.34
CA TYR A 127 0.66 8.51 3.26
C TYR A 127 0.47 9.41 2.03
N ALA A 128 0.33 8.81 0.83
CA ALA A 128 0.19 9.58 -0.40
C ALA A 128 -1.08 10.43 -0.41
N TYR A 129 -2.22 9.90 0.02
CA TYR A 129 -3.48 10.63 0.09
C TYR A 129 -3.37 11.85 1.02
N ASN A 130 -2.80 11.67 2.22
CA ASN A 130 -2.59 12.77 3.17
C ASN A 130 -1.67 13.84 2.59
N ARG A 131 -0.62 13.45 1.88
CA ARG A 131 0.30 14.38 1.23
C ARG A 131 -0.37 15.11 0.07
N LEU A 132 -1.10 14.44 -0.81
CA LEU A 132 -1.90 15.06 -1.87
C LEU A 132 -2.88 16.10 -1.31
N LYS A 133 -3.57 15.75 -0.22
CA LYS A 133 -4.50 16.65 0.46
C LYS A 133 -3.79 17.88 1.03
N LYS A 134 -2.65 17.71 1.70
CA LYS A 134 -1.82 18.79 2.26
C LYS A 134 -1.29 19.73 1.18
N GLU A 135 -0.94 19.21 0.02
CA GLU A 135 -0.43 19.96 -1.14
C GLU A 135 -1.56 20.59 -1.98
N ASN A 136 -2.83 20.45 -1.59
CA ASN A 136 -4.01 20.91 -2.33
C ASN A 136 -4.00 20.39 -3.79
N TYR A 137 -3.76 19.08 -3.95
CA TYR A 137 -3.71 18.46 -5.28
C TYR A 137 -5.02 18.71 -6.05
N LYS A 138 -4.91 19.29 -7.23
CA LYS A 138 -6.04 19.79 -8.03
C LYS A 138 -7.09 18.74 -8.40
N ASN A 139 -6.69 17.46 -8.49
CA ASN A 139 -7.56 16.35 -8.87
C ASN A 139 -7.89 15.46 -7.65
N LEU A 140 -7.79 15.96 -6.43
CA LEU A 140 -8.10 15.18 -5.21
C LEU A 140 -9.56 14.70 -5.21
N GLU A 141 -10.46 15.49 -5.75
CA GLU A 141 -11.89 15.18 -5.89
C GLU A 141 -12.20 13.98 -6.79
N ASN A 142 -11.27 13.61 -7.69
CA ASN A 142 -11.41 12.42 -8.50
C ASN A 142 -11.21 11.12 -7.70
N ILE A 143 -10.59 11.20 -6.51
CA ILE A 143 -10.43 10.05 -5.62
C ILE A 143 -11.71 9.86 -4.82
N GLN A 144 -12.48 8.81 -5.16
CA GLN A 144 -13.82 8.57 -4.63
C GLN A 144 -13.83 7.70 -3.37
N SER A 145 -12.88 6.78 -3.23
CA SER A 145 -12.77 5.93 -2.03
C SER A 145 -11.35 5.37 -1.85
N ILE A 146 -11.10 4.87 -0.63
CA ILE A 146 -9.87 4.16 -0.28
C ILE A 146 -10.22 2.77 0.24
N ILE A 147 -9.47 1.75 -0.23
CA ILE A 147 -9.61 0.34 0.10
C ILE A 147 -8.28 -0.13 0.68
N LEU A 148 -8.27 -0.49 1.95
CA LEU A 148 -7.10 -0.95 2.69
C LEU A 148 -7.25 -2.44 3.04
N LEU A 149 -6.44 -3.27 2.38
CA LEU A 149 -6.44 -4.71 2.54
C LEU A 149 -5.23 -5.14 3.39
N SER A 150 -5.49 -5.69 4.58
CA SER A 150 -4.45 -6.13 5.52
C SER A 150 -3.49 -4.98 5.91
N LEU A 151 -4.04 -3.85 6.37
CA LEU A 151 -3.24 -2.76 6.93
C LEU A 151 -2.39 -3.27 8.10
N VAL A 152 -1.11 -2.88 8.13
CA VAL A 152 -0.08 -3.39 9.04
C VAL A 152 0.47 -2.29 9.93
N ASP A 153 0.62 -2.57 11.22
CA ASP A 153 1.50 -1.84 12.12
C ASP A 153 2.93 -2.37 11.93
N LEU A 154 3.72 -1.68 11.12
CA LEU A 154 5.05 -2.16 10.72
C LEU A 154 6.02 -2.20 11.91
N VAL A 155 5.97 -1.20 12.77
CA VAL A 155 6.89 -1.06 13.89
C VAL A 155 6.61 -2.11 14.96
N ASP A 156 5.34 -2.27 15.34
CA ASP A 156 4.97 -3.23 16.38
C ASP A 156 5.07 -4.67 15.89
N LEU A 157 4.80 -4.94 14.61
CA LEU A 157 5.05 -6.25 14.01
C LEU A 157 6.53 -6.61 14.09
N GLN A 158 7.44 -5.69 13.74
CA GLN A 158 8.88 -5.92 13.82
C GLN A 158 9.36 -6.13 15.27
N LYS A 159 8.81 -5.37 16.24
CA LYS A 159 9.08 -5.58 17.67
C LYS A 159 8.63 -6.96 18.13
N TYR A 160 7.49 -7.44 17.63
CA TYR A 160 6.96 -8.76 17.94
C TYR A 160 7.83 -9.88 17.36
N ASP A 161 8.21 -9.78 16.09
CA ASP A 161 8.96 -10.82 15.37
C ASP A 161 10.39 -10.96 15.89
N LEU A 162 11.07 -9.86 16.19
CA LEU A 162 12.44 -9.88 16.71
C LEU A 162 12.54 -9.99 18.24
N GLY A 163 11.51 -9.59 18.96
CA GLY A 163 11.61 -9.26 20.37
C GLY A 163 12.25 -7.88 20.59
N ILE A 164 11.83 -7.21 21.70
CA ILE A 164 12.17 -5.80 21.95
C ILE A 164 13.68 -5.54 22.02
N ASP A 165 14.44 -6.43 22.67
CA ASP A 165 15.89 -6.25 22.84
C ASP A 165 16.65 -6.30 21.51
N LYS A 166 16.28 -7.26 20.64
CA LYS A 166 16.90 -7.39 19.32
C LYS A 166 16.46 -6.27 18.40
N TYR A 167 15.17 -5.89 18.43
CA TYR A 167 14.66 -4.74 17.68
C TYR A 167 15.47 -3.47 18.03
N ASN A 168 15.63 -3.14 19.31
CA ASN A 168 16.39 -1.97 19.76
C ASN A 168 17.84 -2.02 19.26
N LYS A 169 18.51 -3.17 19.40
CA LYS A 169 19.87 -3.34 18.91
C LYS A 169 20.00 -3.14 17.39
N MET A 170 19.07 -3.66 16.61
CA MET A 170 19.08 -3.49 15.14
C MET A 170 18.77 -2.03 14.76
N LEU A 171 17.89 -1.36 15.48
CA LEU A 171 17.57 0.05 15.26
C LEU A 171 18.78 0.94 15.57
N GLU A 172 19.48 0.73 16.69
CA GLU A 172 20.71 1.43 17.04
C GLU A 172 21.78 1.24 15.95
N LEU A 173 22.02 0.00 15.54
CA LEU A 173 22.96 -0.30 14.46
C LEU A 173 22.61 0.43 13.15
N ALA A 174 21.32 0.46 12.79
CA ALA A 174 20.88 1.14 11.58
C ALA A 174 21.10 2.66 11.66
N ILE A 175 20.85 3.26 12.83
CA ILE A 175 21.09 4.70 13.08
C ILE A 175 22.59 5.01 13.01
N GLU A 176 23.44 4.17 13.58
CA GLU A 176 24.90 4.32 13.50
C GLU A 176 25.41 4.24 12.05
N LYS A 177 24.88 3.29 11.26
CA LYS A 177 25.23 3.16 9.84
C LYS A 177 24.76 4.38 9.03
N GLU A 178 23.53 4.87 9.26
CA GLU A 178 23.00 6.09 8.65
C GLU A 178 23.95 7.29 8.93
N ALA A 179 24.38 7.44 10.18
CA ALA A 179 25.30 8.53 10.59
C ALA A 179 26.68 8.46 9.92
N ARG A 180 27.10 7.28 9.42
CA ARG A 180 28.35 7.08 8.64
C ARG A 180 28.13 7.21 7.14
N GLY A 181 26.91 7.48 6.65
CA GLY A 181 26.58 7.54 5.22
C GLY A 181 26.48 6.17 4.55
N GLU A 182 26.22 5.11 5.32
CA GLU A 182 26.10 3.72 4.86
C GLU A 182 24.63 3.31 4.56
N GLU A 183 23.79 4.23 4.17
CA GLU A 183 22.32 4.03 4.01
C GLU A 183 21.98 2.96 2.98
N MET A 184 22.83 2.77 1.98
CA MET A 184 22.62 1.78 0.92
C MET A 184 23.24 0.41 1.25
N GLU A 185 23.94 0.27 2.36
CA GLU A 185 24.41 -1.03 2.83
C GLU A 185 23.25 -1.87 3.37
N LEU A 186 23.45 -3.18 3.35
CA LEU A 186 22.47 -4.12 3.90
C LEU A 186 22.57 -4.18 5.43
N MET A 187 21.44 -4.33 6.06
CA MET A 187 21.36 -4.75 7.46
C MET A 187 21.81 -6.21 7.60
N PRO A 188 22.22 -6.65 8.81
CA PRO A 188 22.49 -8.08 9.07
C PRO A 188 21.30 -8.96 8.68
N PHE A 189 21.56 -10.17 8.14
CA PHE A 189 20.52 -11.08 7.66
C PHE A 189 19.50 -11.52 8.72
N ASP A 190 19.82 -11.39 9.99
CA ASP A 190 18.95 -11.71 11.10
C ASP A 190 18.11 -10.50 11.60
N SER A 191 18.22 -9.35 10.93
CA SER A 191 17.42 -8.15 11.23
C SER A 191 16.04 -8.17 10.59
N PHE A 192 15.86 -9.00 9.57
CA PHE A 192 14.62 -9.18 8.86
C PHE A 192 14.61 -10.54 8.13
N ASP A 193 13.46 -10.99 7.62
CA ASP A 193 13.31 -12.27 6.91
C ASP A 193 13.91 -12.27 5.49
N HIS A 194 14.30 -11.10 5.00
CA HIS A 194 14.98 -10.92 3.71
C HIS A 194 16.01 -9.80 3.77
N PRO A 195 16.92 -9.66 2.77
CA PRO A 195 17.83 -8.54 2.69
C PRO A 195 17.08 -7.21 2.67
N ILE A 196 17.56 -6.24 3.44
CA ILE A 196 17.01 -4.88 3.51
C ILE A 196 18.15 -3.88 3.72
N SER A 197 18.12 -2.75 3.01
CA SER A 197 19.10 -1.67 3.22
C SER A 197 18.85 -0.94 4.55
N VAL A 198 19.88 -0.29 5.06
CA VAL A 198 19.78 0.57 6.25
C VAL A 198 18.69 1.63 6.06
N LYS A 199 18.65 2.28 4.89
CA LYS A 199 17.64 3.28 4.53
C LYS A 199 16.22 2.71 4.64
N SER A 200 15.94 1.60 3.96
CA SER A 200 14.60 0.98 3.97
C SER A 200 14.22 0.48 5.36
N TYR A 201 15.16 -0.11 6.10
CA TYR A 201 14.94 -0.56 7.47
C TYR A 201 14.50 0.60 8.38
N LEU A 202 15.21 1.71 8.35
CA LEU A 202 14.86 2.89 9.14
C LEU A 202 13.53 3.51 8.72
N ARG A 203 13.22 3.51 7.42
CA ARG A 203 11.93 4.02 6.93
C ARG A 203 10.76 3.19 7.42
N TYR A 204 10.90 1.86 7.49
CA TYR A 204 9.81 0.99 7.91
C TYR A 204 9.67 0.87 9.43
N TYR A 205 10.78 0.86 10.17
CA TYR A 205 10.78 0.34 11.55
C TYR A 205 11.25 1.35 12.62
N ARG A 206 11.62 2.56 12.27
CA ARG A 206 11.86 3.62 13.25
C ARG A 206 10.54 4.20 13.72
N ASP A 207 10.32 4.26 15.04
CA ASP A 207 9.13 4.89 15.64
C ASP A 207 8.97 6.36 15.19
N ASN A 208 7.71 6.81 15.11
CA ASN A 208 7.33 8.20 14.80
C ASN A 208 7.80 8.72 13.44
N GLN A 209 8.03 7.84 12.47
CA GLN A 209 8.20 8.25 11.08
C GLN A 209 6.85 8.63 10.44
N GLU A 210 6.89 9.29 9.29
CA GLU A 210 5.70 9.75 8.57
C GLU A 210 4.71 8.64 8.19
N ILE A 211 5.19 7.39 8.15
CA ILE A 211 4.38 6.22 7.84
C ILE A 211 4.00 5.38 9.06
N ASP A 212 4.43 5.75 10.25
CA ASP A 212 4.14 5.08 11.52
C ASP A 212 2.82 5.60 12.12
N PHE A 213 1.72 5.33 11.44
CA PHE A 213 0.37 5.79 11.79
C PHE A 213 -0.62 4.65 12.08
N ALA A 214 -0.19 3.40 12.01
CA ALA A 214 -1.02 2.23 12.29
C ALA A 214 -0.67 1.63 13.66
N LYS A 215 -0.65 2.45 14.72
CA LYS A 215 -0.22 2.06 16.08
C LYS A 215 -1.32 1.29 16.80
N PHE A 216 -1.49 0.03 16.45
CA PHE A 216 -2.61 -0.79 16.89
C PHE A 216 -2.58 -1.14 18.39
N ASN A 217 -1.42 -1.13 19.01
CA ASN A 217 -1.23 -1.45 20.44
C ASN A 217 -1.20 -0.19 21.34
N ASP A 218 -1.29 1.01 20.76
CA ASP A 218 -1.41 2.26 21.52
C ASP A 218 -2.87 2.73 21.62
N ASN A 219 -3.51 2.40 22.74
CA ASN A 219 -4.89 2.80 23.02
C ASN A 219 -5.11 4.32 23.08
N ASN A 220 -4.05 5.13 23.21
CA ASN A 220 -4.14 6.58 23.23
C ASN A 220 -3.95 7.19 21.85
N TYR A 221 -3.51 6.40 20.87
CA TYR A 221 -3.31 6.90 19.51
C TYR A 221 -4.63 7.29 18.86
N ASP A 222 -4.66 8.40 18.18
CA ASP A 222 -5.87 8.99 17.58
C ASP A 222 -6.11 8.63 16.12
N PHE A 223 -5.18 7.87 15.51
CA PHE A 223 -5.23 7.48 14.09
C PHE A 223 -5.46 8.68 13.15
N LYS A 224 -4.80 9.79 13.45
CA LYS A 224 -4.96 11.08 12.77
C LYS A 224 -4.87 10.96 11.24
N GLU A 225 -3.91 10.20 10.73
CA GLU A 225 -3.68 10.04 9.30
C GLU A 225 -4.84 9.30 8.61
N ILE A 226 -5.44 8.33 9.29
CA ILE A 226 -6.63 7.61 8.82
C ILE A 226 -7.86 8.49 8.97
N ASN A 227 -7.99 9.23 10.07
CA ASN A 227 -9.08 10.16 10.33
C ASN A 227 -9.10 11.36 9.37
N ASN A 228 -7.97 11.69 8.75
CA ASN A 228 -7.92 12.70 7.69
C ASN A 228 -8.57 12.25 6.37
N ILE A 229 -8.86 10.95 6.21
CA ILE A 229 -9.55 10.40 5.05
C ILE A 229 -11.05 10.65 5.23
N SER A 230 -11.58 11.63 4.50
CA SER A 230 -13.00 12.04 4.59
C SER A 230 -13.90 11.37 3.54
N ILE A 231 -13.31 10.65 2.60
CA ILE A 231 -14.02 9.86 1.57
C ILE A 231 -14.31 8.44 2.09
N PRO A 232 -15.22 7.67 1.46
CA PRO A 232 -15.53 6.30 1.85
C PRO A 232 -14.29 5.43 2.03
N LEU A 233 -14.27 4.67 3.12
CA LEU A 233 -13.10 3.89 3.55
C LEU A 233 -13.50 2.44 3.83
N PHE A 234 -12.84 1.50 3.14
CA PHE A 234 -13.03 0.06 3.31
C PHE A 234 -11.77 -0.57 3.89
N LEU A 235 -11.90 -1.31 5.00
CA LEU A 235 -10.81 -2.03 5.66
C LEU A 235 -11.16 -3.51 5.79
N ARG A 236 -10.26 -4.38 5.31
CA ARG A 236 -10.39 -5.84 5.49
C ARG A 236 -9.05 -6.48 5.82
N TRP A 237 -9.13 -7.54 6.62
CA TRP A 237 -8.04 -8.48 6.89
C TRP A 237 -8.50 -9.91 6.55
N GLY A 238 -7.59 -10.84 6.44
CA GLY A 238 -7.91 -12.26 6.55
C GLY A 238 -8.12 -12.63 8.03
N GLU A 239 -9.05 -13.55 8.33
CA GLU A 239 -9.27 -14.01 9.71
C GLU A 239 -8.00 -14.58 10.36
N ASN A 240 -7.13 -15.21 9.54
CA ASN A 240 -5.86 -15.82 9.96
C ASN A 240 -4.66 -14.97 9.51
N ASP A 241 -4.82 -13.67 9.44
CA ASP A 241 -3.76 -12.75 9.03
C ASP A 241 -2.73 -12.58 10.16
N LEU A 242 -1.50 -13.06 9.93
CA LEU A 242 -0.44 -13.06 10.94
C LEU A 242 0.15 -11.68 11.25
N VAL A 243 -0.16 -10.66 10.44
CA VAL A 243 0.29 -9.28 10.73
C VAL A 243 -0.53 -8.61 11.82
N VAL A 244 -1.62 -9.24 12.26
CA VAL A 244 -2.47 -8.78 13.36
C VAL A 244 -2.71 -9.91 14.34
N GLN A 245 -2.27 -9.73 15.59
CA GLN A 245 -2.36 -10.78 16.62
C GLN A 245 -3.76 -10.94 17.23
N LYS A 246 -4.53 -9.86 17.28
CA LYS A 246 -5.83 -9.77 17.94
C LYS A 246 -6.84 -9.03 17.06
N LEU A 247 -7.23 -9.67 15.98
CA LEU A 247 -8.01 -9.03 14.92
C LEU A 247 -9.36 -8.47 15.41
N ASP A 248 -10.10 -9.20 16.23
CA ASP A 248 -11.40 -8.73 16.74
C ASP A 248 -11.22 -7.50 17.64
N GLU A 249 -10.21 -7.49 18.54
CA GLU A 249 -9.88 -6.33 19.38
C GLU A 249 -9.48 -5.13 18.54
N LEU A 250 -8.67 -5.34 17.49
CA LEU A 250 -8.28 -4.28 16.55
C LEU A 250 -9.49 -3.69 15.82
N ILE A 251 -10.38 -4.53 15.30
CA ILE A 251 -11.56 -4.05 14.58
C ILE A 251 -12.44 -3.19 15.49
N GLU A 252 -12.66 -3.61 16.73
CA GLU A 252 -13.42 -2.83 17.70
C GLU A 252 -12.70 -1.52 18.10
N LEU A 253 -11.37 -1.56 18.27
CA LEU A 253 -10.57 -0.35 18.49
C LEU A 253 -10.76 0.65 17.34
N LEU A 254 -10.59 0.20 16.12
CA LEU A 254 -10.66 1.06 14.92
C LEU A 254 -12.08 1.59 14.69
N LYS A 255 -13.14 0.80 14.93
CA LYS A 255 -14.53 1.29 14.89
C LYS A 255 -14.79 2.44 15.87
N ASN A 256 -14.15 2.39 17.04
CA ASN A 256 -14.31 3.42 18.06
C ASN A 256 -13.43 4.66 17.81
N LYS A 257 -12.32 4.51 17.11
CA LYS A 257 -11.31 5.56 16.91
C LYS A 257 -11.40 6.25 15.55
N ILE A 258 -11.83 5.53 14.51
CA ILE A 258 -11.96 6.11 13.16
C ILE A 258 -13.31 6.80 13.04
N ASN A 259 -13.25 8.11 12.87
CA ASN A 259 -14.43 8.96 12.73
C ASN A 259 -14.78 9.21 11.24
N ASN A 260 -15.01 8.12 10.49
CA ASN A 260 -15.44 8.19 9.10
C ASN A 260 -16.86 7.63 8.96
N PRO A 261 -17.86 8.44 8.58
CA PRO A 261 -19.27 8.02 8.53
C PRO A 261 -19.55 6.97 7.44
N LYS A 262 -18.61 6.76 6.52
CA LYS A 262 -18.69 5.73 5.46
C LYS A 262 -17.57 4.69 5.63
N LEU A 263 -17.26 4.34 6.89
CA LEU A 263 -16.33 3.27 7.23
C LEU A 263 -17.01 1.91 7.09
N ASP A 264 -16.43 1.04 6.26
CA ASP A 264 -16.78 -0.39 6.17
C ASP A 264 -15.56 -1.21 6.61
N ILE A 265 -15.62 -1.82 7.79
CA ILE A 265 -14.50 -2.52 8.42
C ILE A 265 -14.89 -3.93 8.87
N GLY A 266 -14.01 -4.90 8.61
CA GLY A 266 -14.22 -6.29 8.99
C GLY A 266 -13.10 -7.21 8.52
N TYR A 267 -13.40 -8.50 8.40
CA TYR A 267 -12.45 -9.50 7.91
C TYR A 267 -13.13 -10.54 7.03
N ILE A 268 -12.32 -11.21 6.21
CA ILE A 268 -12.74 -12.36 5.39
C ILE A 268 -12.40 -13.64 6.15
N LYS A 269 -13.42 -14.49 6.39
CA LYS A 269 -13.28 -15.74 7.14
C LYS A 269 -12.41 -16.77 6.42
N ASN A 270 -11.68 -17.56 7.21
CA ASN A 270 -10.89 -18.71 6.78
C ASN A 270 -9.89 -18.37 5.67
N THR A 271 -9.16 -17.27 5.82
CA THR A 271 -8.09 -16.88 4.89
C THR A 271 -6.96 -16.16 5.60
N ASP A 272 -5.81 -16.09 4.93
CA ASP A 272 -4.55 -15.53 5.38
C ASP A 272 -4.35 -14.07 4.91
N HIS A 273 -3.13 -13.55 5.10
CA HIS A 273 -2.68 -12.23 4.65
C HIS A 273 -2.87 -11.98 3.15
N GLY A 274 -2.74 -13.02 2.33
CA GLY A 274 -2.88 -12.98 0.87
C GLY A 274 -4.31 -13.13 0.36
N TYR A 275 -5.25 -13.44 1.24
CA TYR A 275 -6.64 -13.84 0.93
C TYR A 275 -6.70 -15.14 0.11
N THR A 276 -5.76 -16.06 0.34
CA THR A 276 -5.63 -17.33 -0.40
C THR A 276 -6.95 -18.10 -0.40
N ASN A 277 -7.41 -18.47 -1.60
CA ASN A 277 -8.67 -19.17 -1.87
C ASN A 277 -9.95 -18.42 -1.46
N LYS A 278 -9.86 -17.12 -1.15
CA LYS A 278 -10.98 -16.23 -0.85
C LYS A 278 -10.95 -14.93 -1.66
N GLU A 279 -10.11 -14.89 -2.68
CA GLU A 279 -9.92 -13.70 -3.51
C GLU A 279 -11.24 -13.26 -4.19
N GLU A 280 -12.09 -14.22 -4.61
CA GLU A 280 -13.41 -13.90 -5.17
C GLU A 280 -14.37 -13.34 -4.10
N VAL A 281 -14.34 -13.89 -2.88
CA VAL A 281 -15.16 -13.41 -1.76
C VAL A 281 -14.78 -11.97 -1.44
N LEU A 282 -13.48 -11.68 -1.34
CA LEU A 282 -12.96 -10.34 -1.14
C LEU A 282 -13.40 -9.40 -2.27
N GLY A 283 -13.27 -9.84 -3.53
CA GLY A 283 -13.70 -9.07 -4.69
C GLY A 283 -15.19 -8.72 -4.66
N GLU A 284 -16.05 -9.66 -4.28
CA GLU A 284 -17.49 -9.40 -4.15
C GLU A 284 -17.82 -8.42 -3.02
N GLU A 285 -17.07 -8.42 -1.89
CA GLU A 285 -17.22 -7.41 -0.84
C GLU A 285 -16.77 -6.03 -1.32
N ILE A 286 -15.63 -5.92 -1.98
CA ILE A 286 -15.16 -4.67 -2.59
C ILE A 286 -16.18 -4.16 -3.61
N LYS A 287 -16.69 -5.02 -4.47
CA LYS A 287 -17.74 -4.66 -5.44
C LYS A 287 -19.01 -4.13 -4.78
N LYS A 288 -19.43 -4.71 -3.66
CA LYS A 288 -20.59 -4.21 -2.89
C LYS A 288 -20.29 -2.83 -2.31
N PHE A 289 -19.13 -2.64 -1.74
CA PHE A 289 -18.71 -1.34 -1.22
C PHE A 289 -18.68 -0.28 -2.32
N LEU A 290 -18.05 -0.54 -3.47
CA LEU A 290 -17.98 0.39 -4.60
C LEU A 290 -19.35 0.83 -5.12
N LYS A 291 -20.39 0.01 -5.00
CA LYS A 291 -21.76 0.39 -5.36
C LYS A 291 -22.42 1.38 -4.40
N THR A 292 -21.82 1.64 -3.24
CA THR A 292 -22.34 2.58 -2.22
C THR A 292 -21.65 3.94 -2.25
N VAL A 293 -20.67 4.08 -3.12
CA VAL A 293 -19.78 5.26 -3.21
C VAL A 293 -20.24 6.25 -4.29
#